data_7a61d95ee7abcfc7225038db8e87b9f8
#
_entry.id   7a61d95ee7abcfc7225038db8e87b9f8
#
_cell.length_a   1.000
_cell.length_b   1.000
_cell.length_c   1.000
_cell.angle_alpha   90.00
_cell.angle_beta   90.00
_cell.angle_gamma   90.00
#
_symmetry.space_group_name_H-M   'P 1'
#
loop_
_entity.id
_entity.type
_entity.pdbx_description
1 polymer ?
#
loop_
_entity_poly.entity_id
_entity_poly.type
_entity_poly.pdbx_seq_one_letter_code
_entity_poly.pdbx_strand_id
1 'polypeptide(L)'
;MAIYHMQAKVVSRGSGRSAVAASAYMSCSRMYNDYDGIQHDYTRKQGLIYQEVMLPPMAPLEWNDREQLWNAVEETEKAKDSRLAREFVVALPIAVSYT
;
A
#
# COMPACT_ATOMS: atom_id res chain seq x y z
N MET A 1 -24.76 8.47 16.78
CA MET A 1 -23.34 8.67 17.14
C MET A 1 -22.43 8.07 16.07
N ALA A 2 -21.48 8.84 15.63
CA ALA A 2 -20.51 8.35 14.65
C ALA A 2 -19.41 7.52 15.34
N ILE A 3 -19.14 6.34 14.81
CA ILE A 3 -18.10 5.47 15.35
C ILE A 3 -16.94 5.45 14.37
N TYR A 4 -15.77 5.80 14.86
CA TYR A 4 -14.55 5.75 14.10
C TYR A 4 -13.77 4.50 14.46
N HIS A 5 -13.23 3.87 13.44
CA HIS A 5 -12.36 2.72 13.63
C HIS A 5 -11.04 3.00 12.92
N MET A 6 -9.95 2.80 13.63
CA MET A 6 -8.61 2.95 13.07
C MET A 6 -7.77 1.74 13.45
N GLN A 7 -7.07 1.20 12.47
CA GLN A 7 -6.18 0.07 12.65
C GLN A 7 -4.81 0.41 12.05
N ALA A 8 -3.77 0.16 12.81
CA ALA A 8 -2.40 0.35 12.37
C ALA A 8 -1.71 -0.99 12.29
N LYS A 9 -1.01 -1.24 11.18
CA LYS A 9 -0.28 -2.48 10.94
C LYS A 9 1.10 -2.18 10.38
N VAL A 10 2.03 -3.09 10.64
CA VAL A 10 3.36 -3.05 10.02
C VAL A 10 3.39 -4.10 8.93
N VAL A 11 3.81 -3.68 7.74
CA VAL A 11 4.05 -4.61 6.63
C VAL A 11 5.48 -5.10 6.79
N SER A 12 5.63 -6.34 7.23
CA SER A 12 6.92 -6.94 7.52
C SER A 12 7.16 -8.15 6.62
N ARG A 13 8.34 -8.21 6.01
CA ARG A 13 8.72 -9.34 5.17
C ARG A 13 8.77 -10.65 5.96
N GLY A 14 9.21 -10.58 7.20
CA GLY A 14 9.29 -11.76 8.07
C GLY A 14 7.95 -12.41 8.35
N SER A 15 6.84 -11.67 8.25
CA SER A 15 5.49 -12.21 8.40
C SER A 15 4.90 -12.71 7.08
N GLY A 16 5.68 -12.76 6.01
CA GLY A 16 5.22 -13.17 4.69
C GLY A 16 4.50 -12.08 3.91
N ARG A 17 4.58 -10.83 4.36
CA ARG A 17 3.93 -9.71 3.70
C ARG A 17 4.90 -8.98 2.76
N SER A 18 4.33 -8.30 1.78
CA SER A 18 5.08 -7.54 0.79
C SER A 18 4.50 -6.14 0.67
N ALA A 19 5.38 -5.13 0.57
CA ALA A 19 4.94 -3.77 0.38
C ALA A 19 4.26 -3.60 -0.98
N VAL A 20 4.75 -4.27 -2.00
CA VAL A 20 4.15 -4.25 -3.34
C VAL A 20 2.73 -4.84 -3.30
N ALA A 21 2.57 -6.00 -2.66
CA ALA A 21 1.26 -6.64 -2.56
C ALA A 21 0.28 -5.78 -1.76
N ALA A 22 0.73 -5.19 -0.65
CA ALA A 22 -0.11 -4.33 0.17
C ALA A 22 -0.58 -3.11 -0.62
N SER A 23 0.33 -2.47 -1.36
CA SER A 23 -0.01 -1.31 -2.18
C SER A 23 -0.97 -1.69 -3.32
N ALA A 24 -0.75 -2.83 -3.98
CA ALA A 24 -1.63 -3.31 -5.04
C ALA A 24 -3.04 -3.56 -4.51
N TYR A 25 -3.14 -4.17 -3.34
CA TYR A 25 -4.43 -4.44 -2.70
C TYR A 25 -5.17 -3.13 -2.40
N MET A 26 -4.49 -2.17 -1.78
CA MET A 26 -5.11 -0.91 -1.38
C MET A 26 -5.53 -0.06 -2.56
N SER A 27 -4.80 -0.13 -3.67
CA SER A 27 -5.07 0.69 -4.86
C SER A 27 -5.88 -0.04 -5.93
N CYS A 28 -6.32 -1.27 -5.65
CA CYS A 28 -7.08 -2.10 -6.60
C CYS A 28 -6.35 -2.22 -7.93
N SER A 29 -5.04 -2.46 -7.89
CA SER A 29 -4.20 -2.47 -9.08
C SER A 29 -3.44 -3.78 -9.22
N ARG A 30 -2.73 -3.90 -10.33
CA ARG A 30 -1.85 -5.02 -10.62
C ARG A 30 -0.41 -4.53 -10.55
N MET A 31 0.39 -5.18 -9.72
CA MET A 31 1.79 -4.79 -9.51
C MET A 31 2.67 -6.03 -9.41
N TYR A 32 3.84 -5.96 -10.04
CA TYR A 32 4.83 -7.03 -10.00
C TYR A 32 5.85 -6.73 -8.91
N ASN A 33 6.12 -7.72 -8.06
CA ASN A 33 7.13 -7.60 -7.01
C ASN A 33 8.41 -8.27 -7.47
N ASP A 34 9.45 -7.48 -7.70
CA ASP A 34 10.74 -8.00 -8.15
C ASP A 34 11.42 -8.89 -7.12
N TYR A 35 11.13 -8.66 -5.85
CA TYR A 35 11.78 -9.42 -4.77
C TYR A 35 11.36 -10.90 -4.79
N ASP A 36 10.07 -11.19 -4.93
CA ASP A 36 9.57 -12.56 -4.89
C ASP A 36 9.17 -13.09 -6.27
N GLY A 37 9.19 -12.25 -7.29
CA GLY A 37 8.82 -12.65 -8.65
C GLY A 37 7.34 -12.93 -8.83
N ILE A 38 6.50 -12.38 -7.96
CA ILE A 38 5.06 -12.62 -8.00
C ILE A 38 4.32 -11.37 -8.50
N GLN A 39 3.39 -11.57 -9.40
CA GLN A 39 2.49 -10.51 -9.82
C GLN A 39 1.23 -10.54 -8.97
N HIS A 40 0.97 -9.43 -8.28
CA HIS A 40 -0.20 -9.29 -7.42
C HIS A 40 -1.26 -8.50 -8.17
N ASP A 41 -2.41 -9.12 -8.43
CA ASP A 41 -3.47 -8.53 -9.24
C ASP A 41 -4.74 -8.42 -8.42
N TYR A 42 -5.12 -7.19 -8.10
CA TYR A 42 -6.34 -6.87 -7.36
C TYR A 42 -7.27 -5.98 -8.20
N THR A 43 -7.14 -6.04 -9.52
CA THR A 43 -7.94 -5.21 -10.42
C THR A 43 -9.43 -5.54 -10.37
N ARG A 44 -9.79 -6.73 -9.90
CA ARG A 44 -11.20 -7.12 -9.73
C ARG A 44 -11.80 -6.64 -8.41
N LYS A 45 -10.97 -6.19 -7.48
CA LYS A 45 -11.44 -5.65 -6.22
C LYS A 45 -12.16 -4.34 -6.47
N GLN A 46 -13.25 -4.12 -5.75
CA GLN A 46 -14.07 -2.92 -5.87
C GLN A 46 -13.99 -2.06 -4.63
N GLY A 47 -14.53 -0.86 -4.71
CA GLY A 47 -14.61 0.04 -3.56
C GLY A 47 -13.58 1.16 -3.55
N LEU A 48 -12.70 1.21 -4.55
CA LEU A 48 -11.74 2.30 -4.66
C LEU A 48 -12.47 3.55 -5.16
N ILE A 49 -12.39 4.62 -4.38
CA ILE A 49 -12.95 5.92 -4.76
C ILE A 49 -11.85 6.86 -5.23
N TYR A 50 -10.72 6.85 -4.54
CA TYR A 50 -9.61 7.74 -4.84
C TYR A 50 -8.31 7.14 -4.33
N GLN A 51 -7.24 7.34 -5.08
CA GLN A 51 -5.91 6.92 -4.64
C GLN A 51 -4.87 7.89 -5.16
N GLU A 52 -3.79 8.06 -4.40
CA GLU A 52 -2.72 8.96 -4.80
C GLU A 52 -1.41 8.52 -4.16
N VAL A 53 -0.30 8.82 -4.82
CA VAL A 53 1.04 8.65 -4.28
C VAL A 53 1.55 10.03 -3.88
N MET A 54 1.93 10.18 -2.61
CA MET A 54 2.47 11.43 -2.08
C MET A 54 3.94 11.25 -1.78
N LEU A 55 4.78 12.06 -2.42
CA LEU A 55 6.23 11.94 -2.33
C LEU A 55 6.83 13.22 -1.74
N PRO A 56 8.01 13.10 -1.05
CA PRO A 56 8.78 14.29 -0.68
C PRO A 56 9.23 15.07 -1.91
N PRO A 57 9.49 16.38 -1.80
CA PRO A 57 9.84 17.21 -2.96
C PRO A 57 11.06 16.77 -3.75
N MET A 58 12.00 16.07 -3.12
CA MET A 58 13.25 15.64 -3.76
C MET A 58 13.22 14.17 -4.21
N ALA A 59 12.07 13.53 -4.15
CA ALA A 59 11.97 12.13 -4.54
C ALA A 59 12.07 11.98 -6.06
N PRO A 60 12.62 10.84 -6.55
CA PRO A 60 12.65 10.55 -7.99
C PRO A 60 11.24 10.56 -8.59
N LEU A 61 11.11 11.09 -9.80
CA LEU A 61 9.81 11.21 -10.45
C LEU A 61 9.18 9.85 -10.76
N GLU A 62 9.99 8.83 -11.01
CA GLU A 62 9.48 7.49 -11.29
C GLU A 62 8.72 6.88 -10.11
N TRP A 63 8.92 7.40 -8.89
CA TRP A 63 8.19 6.91 -7.72
C TRP A 63 6.74 7.38 -7.67
N ASN A 64 6.30 8.21 -8.61
CA ASN A 64 4.88 8.47 -8.79
C ASN A 64 4.14 7.23 -9.29
N ASP A 65 4.85 6.28 -9.89
CA ASP A 65 4.32 4.96 -10.19
C ASP A 65 4.43 4.09 -8.96
N ARG A 66 3.30 3.60 -8.43
CA ARG A 66 3.26 2.79 -7.22
C ARG A 66 4.14 1.56 -7.32
N GLU A 67 4.16 0.90 -8.47
CA GLU A 67 4.95 -0.30 -8.66
C GLU A 67 6.44 0.00 -8.49
N GLN A 68 6.91 1.08 -9.10
CA GLN A 68 8.32 1.46 -8.98
C GLN A 68 8.68 1.91 -7.57
N LEU A 69 7.79 2.66 -6.93
CA LEU A 69 8.01 3.12 -5.56
C LEU A 69 8.17 1.94 -4.60
N TRP A 70 7.22 1.02 -4.60
CA TRP A 70 7.23 -0.06 -3.62
C TRP A 70 8.25 -1.14 -3.94
N ASN A 71 8.61 -1.34 -5.22
CA ASN A 71 9.75 -2.17 -5.56
C ASN A 71 11.06 -1.56 -5.08
N ALA A 72 11.20 -0.23 -5.13
CA ALA A 72 12.38 0.44 -4.59
C ALA A 72 12.50 0.25 -3.07
N VAL A 73 11.37 0.30 -2.34
CA VAL A 73 11.35 0.01 -0.91
C VAL A 73 11.81 -1.43 -0.64
N GLU A 74 11.27 -2.39 -1.38
CA GLU A 74 11.64 -3.80 -1.25
C GLU A 74 13.13 -4.03 -1.50
N GLU A 75 13.68 -3.35 -2.51
CA GLU A 75 15.09 -3.47 -2.86
C GLU A 75 16.01 -2.86 -1.81
N THR A 76 15.61 -1.73 -1.24
CA THR A 76 16.40 -1.03 -0.23
C THR A 76 16.48 -1.83 1.07
N GLU A 77 15.39 -2.47 1.45
CA GLU A 77 15.30 -3.26 2.68
C GLU A 77 15.57 -4.72 2.38
N LYS A 78 16.80 -5.17 2.62
CA LYS A 78 17.25 -6.50 2.17
C LYS A 78 17.13 -7.61 3.21
N ALA A 79 16.92 -7.30 4.47
CA ALA A 79 16.83 -8.30 5.52
C ALA A 79 15.54 -9.11 5.41
N LYS A 80 15.59 -10.38 5.83
CA LYS A 80 14.45 -11.29 5.74
C LYS A 80 13.25 -10.84 6.56
N ASP A 81 13.49 -10.10 7.63
CA ASP A 81 12.45 -9.63 8.55
C ASP A 81 12.29 -8.11 8.50
N SER A 82 12.70 -7.48 7.40
CA SER A 82 12.59 -6.03 7.24
C SER A 82 11.14 -5.55 7.38
N ARG A 83 11.00 -4.42 8.05
CA ARG A 83 9.74 -3.70 8.12
C ARG A 83 9.67 -2.78 6.92
N LEU A 84 8.79 -3.10 5.99
CA LEU A 84 8.74 -2.45 4.69
C LEU A 84 7.89 -1.19 4.70
N ALA A 85 6.81 -1.18 5.48
CA ALA A 85 5.87 -0.07 5.50
C ALA A 85 5.02 -0.11 6.76
N ARG A 86 4.35 1.00 7.03
CA ARG A 86 3.26 1.08 8.00
C ARG A 86 1.97 1.31 7.25
N GLU A 87 0.94 0.59 7.65
CA GLU A 87 -0.37 0.65 7.03
C GLU A 87 -1.39 1.11 8.06
N PHE A 88 -2.15 2.14 7.70
CA PHE A 88 -3.22 2.65 8.56
C PHE A 88 -4.55 2.51 7.82
N VAL A 89 -5.52 1.88 8.47
CA VAL A 89 -6.87 1.76 7.95
C VAL A 89 -7.77 2.56 8.87
N VAL A 90 -8.46 3.56 8.32
CA VAL A 90 -9.36 4.41 9.07
C VAL A 90 -10.75 4.27 8.47
N ALA A 91 -11.69 3.77 9.28
CA ALA A 91 -13.09 3.67 8.87
C ALA A 91 -13.82 4.94 9.29
N LEU A 92 -14.40 5.62 8.32
CA LEU A 92 -15.17 6.84 8.56
C LEU A 92 -16.67 6.55 8.50
N PRO A 93 -17.48 7.27 9.28
CA PRO A 93 -18.93 7.06 9.24
C PRO A 93 -19.49 7.53 7.90
N ILE A 94 -20.08 6.62 7.16
CA ILE A 94 -20.63 6.91 5.83
C ILE A 94 -21.78 7.92 5.91
N ALA A 95 -22.57 7.87 6.99
CA ALA A 95 -23.72 8.74 7.16
C ALA A 95 -23.37 10.23 7.09
N VAL A 96 -22.13 10.58 7.44
CA VAL A 96 -21.66 11.97 7.39
C VAL A 96 -21.62 12.50 5.96
N SER A 97 -21.40 11.65 4.99
CA SER A 97 -21.24 12.07 3.59
C SER A 97 -22.54 12.58 2.96
N TYR A 98 -23.68 12.38 3.60
CA TYR A 98 -24.97 12.80 3.08
C TYR A 98 -25.50 14.10 3.68
N THR A 99 -24.76 14.66 4.57
CA THR A 99 -25.15 15.92 5.18
C THR A 99 -24.42 17.09 4.56
#